data_e840dbee8336d038b98d851a0842aa38
#
_entry.id   e840dbee8336d038b98d851a0842aa38
#
_cell.length_a   1.000
_cell.length_b   1.000
_cell.length_c   1.000
_cell.angle_alpha   90.00
_cell.angle_beta   90.00
_cell.angle_gamma   90.00
#
_symmetry.space_group_name_H-M   'P 1'
#
loop_
_entity.id
_entity.type
_entity.pdbx_description
1 polymer ?
#
loop_
_entity_poly.entity_id
_entity_poly.type
_entity_poly.pdbx_seq_one_letter_code
_entity_poly.pdbx_strand_id
1 'polypeptide(L)'
;ARRDLLAERLANEVPEVGFAAPEGTYLGYLDLRRTGLGDDPATRLMAEHRLALSPGHQFGDQGVGWARINFATTEKILDLVVDRLVGAVSAAPGPDQPV
;
A
#
# COMPACT_ATOMS: atom_id res chain seq x y z
N ALA A 1 14.14 -1.52 12.28
CA ALA A 1 14.35 -1.79 10.86
C ALA A 1 13.21 -1.18 10.04
N ARG A 2 13.46 -0.91 8.78
CA ARG A 2 12.48 -0.28 7.90
C ARG A 2 11.20 -1.09 7.76
N ARG A 3 11.32 -2.40 7.70
CA ARG A 3 10.15 -3.28 7.62
C ARG A 3 9.24 -3.12 8.84
N ASP A 4 9.84 -3.12 10.03
CA ASP A 4 9.08 -2.99 11.27
C ASP A 4 8.45 -1.61 11.40
N LEU A 5 9.16 -0.56 11.00
CA LEU A 5 8.63 0.80 10.99
C LEU A 5 7.43 0.91 10.07
N LEU A 6 7.53 0.35 8.86
CA LEU A 6 6.44 0.36 7.90
C LEU A 6 5.23 -0.41 8.42
N ALA A 7 5.45 -1.60 8.94
CA ALA A 7 4.39 -2.44 9.50
C ALA A 7 3.68 -1.73 10.66
N GLU A 8 4.44 -1.12 11.55
CA GLU A 8 3.89 -0.42 12.71
C GLU A 8 3.06 0.80 12.31
N ARG A 9 3.58 1.61 11.39
CA ARG A 9 2.85 2.78 10.91
C ARG A 9 1.55 2.40 10.22
N LEU A 10 1.58 1.39 9.37
CA LEU A 10 0.38 0.94 8.67
C LEU A 10 -0.67 0.41 9.64
N ALA A 11 -0.25 -0.39 10.62
CA ALA A 11 -1.17 -0.95 11.61
C ALA A 11 -1.82 0.15 12.46
N ASN A 12 -1.09 1.21 12.78
CA ASN A 12 -1.58 2.29 13.63
C ASN A 12 -2.43 3.31 12.86
N GLU A 13 -2.06 3.63 11.63
CA GLU A 13 -2.67 4.73 10.89
C GLU A 13 -3.73 4.27 9.88
N VAL A 14 -3.54 3.11 9.26
CA VAL A 14 -4.47 2.54 8.27
C VAL A 14 -4.60 1.03 8.47
N PRO A 15 -5.24 0.60 9.56
CA PRO A 15 -5.33 -0.83 9.88
C PRO A 15 -6.08 -1.66 8.84
N GLU A 16 -6.85 -1.04 7.95
CA GLU A 16 -7.51 -1.72 6.85
C GLU A 16 -6.53 -2.19 5.75
N VAL A 17 -5.29 -1.69 5.76
CA VAL A 17 -4.26 -2.12 4.83
C VAL A 17 -3.49 -3.29 5.43
N GLY A 18 -3.55 -4.45 4.78
CA GLY A 18 -2.73 -5.59 5.17
C GLY A 18 -1.31 -5.43 4.64
N PHE A 19 -0.34 -5.88 5.41
CA PHE A 19 1.07 -5.82 5.01
C PHE A 19 1.73 -7.17 5.27
N ALA A 20 2.42 -7.68 4.24
CA ALA A 20 3.20 -8.89 4.33
C ALA A 20 4.56 -8.67 3.67
N ALA A 21 5.64 -9.05 4.35
CA ALA A 21 6.98 -8.92 3.80
C ALA A 21 7.79 -10.18 4.15
N PRO A 22 8.24 -10.93 3.13
CA PRO A 22 9.12 -12.06 3.38
C PRO A 22 10.42 -11.61 4.04
N GLU A 23 10.98 -12.46 4.89
CA GLU A 23 12.26 -12.17 5.51
C GLU A 23 13.37 -12.11 4.47
N GLY A 24 14.37 -11.28 4.72
CA GLY A 24 15.55 -11.18 3.88
C GLY A 24 15.33 -10.40 2.59
N THR A 25 14.20 -9.72 2.43
CA THR A 25 13.95 -8.89 1.27
C THR A 25 13.57 -7.47 1.67
N TYR A 26 13.59 -6.55 0.71
CA TYR A 26 13.10 -5.19 0.87
C TYR A 26 11.79 -4.98 0.10
N LEU A 27 11.12 -6.07 -0.27
CA LEU A 27 9.83 -6.02 -0.94
C LEU A 27 8.71 -6.40 0.03
N GLY A 28 7.67 -5.59 0.03
CA GLY A 28 6.49 -5.86 0.82
C GLY A 28 5.24 -5.84 -0.07
N TYR A 29 4.19 -6.49 0.39
CA TYR A 29 2.93 -6.59 -0.32
C TYR A 29 1.86 -5.93 0.52
N LEU A 30 1.14 -4.98 -0.09
CA LEU A 30 0.06 -4.24 0.55
C LEU A 30 -1.27 -4.79 0.06
N ASP A 31 -2.08 -5.27 0.98
CA ASP A 31 -3.45 -5.69 0.68
C ASP A 31 -4.35 -4.46 0.82
N LEU A 32 -4.79 -3.94 -0.31
CA LEU A 32 -5.58 -2.73 -0.38
C LEU A 32 -7.06 -3.01 -0.73
N ARG A 33 -7.47 -4.27 -0.62
CA ARG A 33 -8.83 -4.68 -0.98
C ARG A 33 -9.91 -4.07 -0.09
N ARG A 34 -9.55 -3.66 1.12
CA ARG A 34 -10.50 -3.09 2.07
C ARG A 34 -10.53 -1.56 2.07
N THR A 35 -9.78 -0.93 1.15
CA THR A 35 -9.63 0.51 1.16
C THR A 35 -10.60 1.25 0.24
N GLY A 36 -11.21 0.54 -0.72
CA GLY A 36 -12.03 1.17 -1.74
C GLY A 36 -11.24 1.76 -2.90
N LEU A 37 -9.94 1.46 -3.00
CA LEU A 37 -9.09 1.94 -4.09
C LEU A 37 -9.27 1.14 -5.39
N GLY A 38 -10.08 0.09 -5.37
CA GLY A 38 -10.40 -0.68 -6.56
C GLY A 38 -9.47 -1.86 -6.80
N ASP A 39 -9.60 -2.48 -7.97
CA ASP A 39 -8.87 -3.69 -8.32
C ASP A 39 -7.42 -3.43 -8.72
N ASP A 40 -7.11 -2.22 -9.15
CA ASP A 40 -5.74 -1.81 -9.50
C ASP A 40 -5.36 -0.56 -8.71
N PRO A 41 -5.12 -0.73 -7.39
CA PRO A 41 -4.84 0.42 -6.54
C PRO A 41 -3.51 1.10 -6.87
N ALA A 42 -2.52 0.36 -7.38
CA ALA A 42 -1.22 0.96 -7.69
C ALA A 42 -1.33 1.99 -8.81
N THR A 43 -2.08 1.70 -9.87
CA THR A 43 -2.30 2.65 -10.96
C THR A 43 -3.04 3.89 -10.46
N ARG A 44 -4.06 3.70 -9.64
CA ARG A 44 -4.82 4.80 -9.07
C ARG A 44 -3.97 5.67 -8.14
N LEU A 45 -3.14 5.05 -7.30
CA LEU A 45 -2.25 5.78 -6.40
C LEU A 45 -1.24 6.61 -7.17
N MET A 46 -0.71 6.08 -8.27
CA MET A 46 0.22 6.84 -9.11
C MET A 46 -0.48 8.03 -9.77
N ALA A 47 -1.67 7.82 -10.31
CA ALA A 47 -2.40 8.86 -11.04
C ALA A 47 -2.92 9.98 -10.12
N GLU A 48 -3.45 9.62 -8.96
CA GLU A 48 -4.13 10.58 -8.07
C GLU A 48 -3.27 11.09 -6.94
N HIS A 49 -2.28 10.32 -6.49
CA HIS A 49 -1.47 10.65 -5.32
C HIS A 49 0.02 10.66 -5.59
N ARG A 50 0.43 10.41 -6.82
CA ARG A 50 1.84 10.36 -7.25
C ARG A 50 2.69 9.41 -6.43
N LEU A 51 2.09 8.29 -6.05
CA LEU A 51 2.75 7.25 -5.27
C LEU A 51 3.03 6.07 -6.18
N ALA A 52 4.31 5.79 -6.42
CA ALA A 52 4.74 4.74 -7.34
C ALA A 52 4.91 3.41 -6.60
N LEU A 53 3.95 2.51 -6.79
CA LEU A 53 4.00 1.14 -6.31
C LEU A 53 3.84 0.20 -7.50
N SER A 54 4.31 -1.03 -7.36
CA SER A 54 4.13 -2.02 -8.42
C SER A 54 2.72 -2.61 -8.35
N PRO A 55 1.99 -2.69 -9.48
CA PRO A 55 0.65 -3.25 -9.48
C PRO A 55 0.63 -4.72 -9.10
N GLY A 56 -0.32 -5.11 -8.25
CA GLY A 56 -0.46 -6.48 -7.79
C GLY A 56 -0.82 -7.46 -8.91
N HIS A 57 -1.58 -7.01 -9.91
CA HIS A 57 -1.96 -7.89 -11.02
C HIS A 57 -0.75 -8.39 -11.84
N GLN A 58 0.41 -7.77 -11.70
CA GLN A 58 1.65 -8.25 -12.32
C GLN A 58 2.17 -9.54 -11.68
N PHE A 59 1.63 -9.93 -10.52
CA PHE A 59 2.04 -11.14 -9.81
C PHE A 59 1.06 -12.30 -10.02
N GLY A 60 0.04 -12.11 -10.86
CA GLY A 60 -1.00 -13.08 -11.14
C GLY A 60 -2.37 -12.61 -10.66
N ASP A 61 -3.38 -13.45 -10.87
CA ASP A 61 -4.76 -13.10 -10.54
C ASP A 61 -4.98 -12.85 -9.06
N GLN A 62 -4.18 -13.46 -8.21
CA GLN A 62 -4.27 -13.29 -6.76
C GLN A 62 -3.81 -11.90 -6.30
N GLY A 63 -3.13 -11.16 -7.18
CA GLY A 63 -2.64 -9.83 -6.87
C GLY A 63 -3.64 -8.70 -7.13
N VAL A 64 -4.84 -9.02 -7.59
CA VAL A 64 -5.88 -8.01 -7.80
C VAL A 64 -6.23 -7.36 -6.46
N GLY A 65 -6.18 -6.03 -6.41
CA GLY A 65 -6.41 -5.27 -5.17
C GLY A 65 -5.18 -5.14 -4.28
N TRP A 66 -4.05 -5.68 -4.70
CA TRP A 66 -2.77 -5.60 -3.98
C TRP A 66 -1.81 -4.67 -4.71
N ALA A 67 -0.79 -4.21 -3.98
CA ALA A 67 0.33 -3.48 -4.56
C ALA A 67 1.62 -3.92 -3.87
N ARG A 68 2.74 -3.81 -4.57
CA ARG A 68 4.05 -4.13 -4.01
C ARG A 68 4.81 -2.85 -3.74
N ILE A 69 5.38 -2.77 -2.56
CA ILE A 69 6.23 -1.65 -2.14
C ILE A 69 7.67 -2.14 -2.00
N ASN A 70 8.62 -1.33 -2.51
CA ASN A 70 10.03 -1.53 -2.25
C ASN A 70 10.45 -0.57 -1.16
N PHE A 71 10.90 -1.09 -0.02
CA PHE A 71 11.31 -0.27 1.12
C PHE A 71 12.84 -0.21 1.31
N ALA A 72 13.62 -0.56 0.27
CA ALA A 72 15.07 -0.38 0.24
C ALA A 72 15.40 1.09 -0.05
N THR A 73 15.10 1.96 0.89
CA THR A 73 15.26 3.41 0.75
C THR A 73 15.55 4.01 2.11
N THR A 74 15.72 5.34 2.18
CA THR A 74 15.93 6.01 3.46
C THR A 74 14.62 6.04 4.25
N GLU A 75 14.74 6.11 5.57
CA GLU A 75 13.57 6.24 6.43
C GLU A 75 12.76 7.48 6.10
N LYS A 76 13.42 8.57 5.74
CA LYS A 76 12.76 9.81 5.38
C LYS A 76 11.87 9.65 4.14
N ILE A 77 12.37 8.98 3.11
CA ILE A 77 11.58 8.72 1.89
C ILE A 77 10.46 7.76 2.20
N LEU A 78 10.71 6.74 3.01
CA LEU A 78 9.69 5.78 3.41
C LEU A 78 8.56 6.47 4.17
N ASP A 79 8.88 7.39 5.08
CA ASP A 79 7.89 8.18 5.79
C ASP A 79 7.00 8.98 4.83
N LEU A 80 7.59 9.58 3.79
CA LEU A 80 6.81 10.30 2.78
C LEU A 80 5.89 9.37 2.01
N VAL A 81 6.35 8.17 1.68
CA VAL A 81 5.53 7.16 1.00
C VAL A 81 4.34 6.77 1.86
N VAL A 82 4.59 6.50 3.14
CA VAL A 82 3.53 6.13 4.08
C VAL A 82 2.54 7.27 4.26
N ASP A 83 3.02 8.51 4.39
CA ASP A 83 2.15 9.69 4.53
C ASP A 83 1.19 9.81 3.35
N ARG A 84 1.69 9.61 2.13
CA ARG A 84 0.85 9.66 0.93
C ARG A 84 -0.14 8.50 0.88
N LEU A 85 0.29 7.31 1.27
CA LEU A 85 -0.59 6.14 1.33
C LEU A 85 -1.71 6.35 2.35
N VAL A 86 -1.38 6.84 3.54
CA VAL A 86 -2.37 7.15 4.58
C VAL A 86 -3.38 8.17 4.07
N GLY A 87 -2.91 9.24 3.41
CA GLY A 87 -3.79 10.24 2.82
C GLY A 87 -4.73 9.67 1.77
N ALA A 88 -4.20 8.80 0.91
CA ALA A 88 -4.99 8.16 -0.15
C ALA A 88 -6.04 7.22 0.42
N VAL A 89 -5.69 6.40 1.40
CA VAL A 89 -6.61 5.45 2.03
C VAL A 89 -7.69 6.20 2.80
N SER A 90 -7.32 7.27 3.51
CA SER A 90 -8.26 8.08 4.27
C SER A 90 -9.28 8.79 3.37
N ALA A 91 -8.88 9.11 2.13
CA ALA A 91 -9.77 9.75 1.16
C ALA A 91 -10.58 8.73 0.35
N ALA A 92 -10.25 7.44 0.42
CA ALA A 92 -10.95 6.42 -0.33
C ALA A 92 -12.32 6.09 0.30
N PRO A 93 -13.29 5.63 -0.52
CA PRO A 93 -14.67 5.42 -0.02
C PRO A 93 -14.81 4.23 0.94
N GLY A 94 -13.86 3.29 0.95
CA GLY A 94 -13.99 2.07 1.72
C GLY A 94 -14.74 0.97 0.98
N PRO A 95 -14.69 -0.28 1.47
CA PRO A 95 -15.24 -1.43 0.74
C PRO A 95 -16.77 -1.46 0.69
N ASP A 96 -17.44 -0.88 1.66
CA ASP A 96 -18.89 -0.94 1.80
C ASP A 96 -19.59 0.34 1.32
N GLN A 97 -18.86 1.20 0.64
CA GLN A 97 -19.39 2.47 0.16
C GLN A 97 -20.42 2.21 -0.93
N PRO A 98 -21.66 2.71 -0.80
CA PRO A 98 -22.64 2.63 -1.86
C PRO A 98 -22.18 3.37 -3.10
N VAL A 99 -22.48 2.84 -4.23
CA VAL A 99 -22.16 3.46 -5.51
C VAL A 99 -23.11 4.62 -5.80
#